data_76ec43b773da5bca5cd4fc60c0b71058
#
_entry.id   76ec43b773da5bca5cd4fc60c0b71058
#
_cell.length_a   1.000
_cell.length_b   1.000
_cell.length_c   1.000
_cell.angle_alpha   90.00
_cell.angle_beta   90.00
_cell.angle_gamma   90.00
#
_symmetry.space_group_name_H-M   'P 1'
#
loop_
_entity.id
_entity.type
_entity.pdbx_description
1 polymer ?
#
loop_
_entity_poly.entity_id
_entity_poly.type
_entity_poly.pdbx_seq_one_letter_code
_entity_poly.pdbx_strand_id
1 'polypeptide(L)'
;IPVDFLTSGVFAAHFVNTVSRRFLDEIVEGRHDFIAPHLRHELTNKFHAECATGILNAPDPGFNPGDDPYVVETYGPDDHLQAKQKNKRELQKLLGLNEDKRAPLFLWPSRLDPVQKGCQLLADIFFGIISEFWEDGLQVVFVANGDYQRVFRDIVHFHGFQNRVAVCDFSERMEHLAYAAADFIFMPSLFEPCGLPQMIAPIYGALPVAHDTGGIHDTVVHLDTDCDTGNGFLFGTYDAGGLYWAVTQAMDFFSDAMAWWHWSMFSCSE
;
A
#
# COMPACT_ATOMS: atom_id res chain seq x y z
N ILE A 1 12.85 -16.33 34.35
CA ILE A 1 13.00 -16.27 32.89
C ILE A 1 11.60 -16.08 32.35
N PRO A 2 11.31 -15.02 31.60
CA PRO A 2 10.00 -14.88 30.97
C PRO A 2 9.76 -16.05 30.02
N VAL A 3 8.56 -16.64 30.09
CA VAL A 3 8.15 -17.71 29.18
C VAL A 3 7.64 -17.05 27.91
N ASP A 4 8.26 -17.35 26.77
CA ASP A 4 7.77 -16.95 25.46
C ASP A 4 6.79 -18.03 24.95
N PHE A 5 5.50 -17.72 25.04
CA PHE A 5 4.43 -18.64 24.64
C PHE A 5 4.43 -18.92 23.13
N LEU A 6 4.80 -17.95 22.28
CA LEU A 6 4.87 -18.16 20.85
C LEU A 6 5.95 -19.17 20.49
N THR A 7 7.16 -18.95 20.99
CA THR A 7 8.28 -19.89 20.81
C THR A 7 7.92 -21.28 21.35
N SER A 8 7.38 -21.36 22.55
CA SER A 8 6.96 -22.64 23.14
C SER A 8 5.91 -23.35 22.29
N GLY A 9 4.96 -22.62 21.74
CA GLY A 9 3.93 -23.14 20.84
C GLY A 9 4.52 -23.70 19.54
N VAL A 10 5.46 -22.98 18.93
CA VAL A 10 6.14 -23.42 17.69
C VAL A 10 6.91 -24.73 17.94
N PHE A 11 7.64 -24.84 19.06
CA PHE A 11 8.37 -26.07 19.43
C PHE A 11 7.44 -27.25 19.70
N ALA A 12 6.28 -27.01 20.31
CA ALA A 12 5.33 -28.07 20.66
C ALA A 12 4.44 -28.53 19.49
N ALA A 13 4.23 -27.68 18.49
CA ALA A 13 3.36 -27.96 17.37
C ALA A 13 4.00 -28.98 16.40
N HIS A 14 3.22 -29.90 15.85
CA HIS A 14 3.68 -30.78 14.79
C HIS A 14 3.77 -30.04 13.46
N PHE A 15 2.81 -29.14 13.17
CA PHE A 15 2.75 -28.34 11.98
C PHE A 15 2.56 -26.87 12.34
N VAL A 16 3.24 -25.97 11.64
CA VAL A 16 3.10 -24.53 11.82
C VAL A 16 2.83 -23.83 10.47
N ASN A 17 2.07 -22.76 10.50
CA ASN A 17 1.93 -21.89 9.33
C ASN A 17 2.27 -20.44 9.69
N THR A 18 2.87 -19.76 8.72
CA THR A 18 2.96 -18.32 8.66
C THR A 18 1.86 -17.78 7.73
N VAL A 19 1.77 -16.47 7.61
CA VAL A 19 0.74 -15.81 6.79
C VAL A 19 1.23 -15.44 5.38
N SER A 20 2.36 -16.00 4.94
CA SER A 20 2.88 -15.90 3.58
C SER A 20 3.98 -16.94 3.37
N ARG A 21 4.07 -17.49 2.16
CA ARG A 21 5.15 -18.43 1.79
C ARG A 21 6.49 -17.69 1.76
N ARG A 22 6.52 -16.54 1.09
CA ARG A 22 7.74 -15.73 0.99
C ARG A 22 8.26 -15.30 2.35
N PHE A 23 7.37 -14.89 3.27
CA PHE A 23 7.79 -14.53 4.61
C PHE A 23 8.41 -15.71 5.37
N LEU A 24 7.90 -16.94 5.20
CA LEU A 24 8.52 -18.13 5.77
C LEU A 24 9.90 -18.37 5.16
N ASP A 25 10.04 -18.25 3.84
CA ASP A 25 11.33 -18.40 3.15
C ASP A 25 12.36 -17.37 3.66
N GLU A 26 11.95 -16.11 3.81
CA GLU A 26 12.78 -15.02 4.37
C GLU A 26 13.24 -15.30 5.81
N ILE A 27 12.37 -15.89 6.66
CA ILE A 27 12.75 -16.32 8.02
C ILE A 27 13.82 -17.40 7.95
N VAL A 28 13.61 -18.42 7.13
CA VAL A 28 14.56 -19.55 6.95
C VAL A 28 15.89 -19.07 6.41
N GLU A 29 15.88 -18.16 5.44
CA GLU A 29 17.07 -17.52 4.86
C GLU A 29 17.77 -16.58 5.86
N GLY A 30 17.12 -16.22 6.98
CA GLY A 30 17.69 -15.36 8.00
C GLY A 30 17.71 -13.88 7.64
N ARG A 31 16.76 -13.42 6.85
CA ARG A 31 16.65 -12.01 6.46
C ARG A 31 16.11 -11.11 7.55
N HIS A 32 15.56 -11.68 8.62
CA HIS A 32 14.89 -10.94 9.69
C HIS A 32 15.62 -11.09 11.03
N ASP A 33 16.41 -10.09 11.39
CA ASP A 33 17.22 -10.08 12.62
C ASP A 33 16.37 -10.06 13.92
N PHE A 34 15.10 -9.64 13.84
CA PHE A 34 14.18 -9.65 14.97
C PHE A 34 13.68 -11.04 15.34
N ILE A 35 13.88 -12.05 14.48
CA ILE A 35 13.54 -13.45 14.79
C ILE A 35 14.64 -14.08 15.61
N ALA A 36 14.31 -14.52 16.83
CA ALA A 36 15.27 -15.15 17.73
C ALA A 36 15.94 -16.38 17.07
N PRO A 37 17.28 -16.56 17.19
CA PRO A 37 18.02 -17.63 16.50
C PRO A 37 17.48 -19.03 16.74
N HIS A 38 17.04 -19.32 17.97
CA HIS A 38 16.47 -20.63 18.31
C HIS A 38 15.11 -20.88 17.66
N LEU A 39 14.27 -19.83 17.55
CA LEU A 39 12.99 -19.89 16.84
C LEU A 39 13.20 -20.08 15.34
N ARG A 40 14.12 -19.32 14.74
CA ARG A 40 14.50 -19.50 13.33
C ARG A 40 14.98 -20.92 13.06
N HIS A 41 15.86 -21.46 13.92
CA HIS A 41 16.35 -22.83 13.77
C HIS A 41 15.22 -23.85 13.77
N GLU A 42 14.27 -23.74 14.71
CA GLU A 42 13.11 -24.66 14.75
C GLU A 42 12.20 -24.50 13.53
N LEU A 43 11.92 -23.27 13.08
CA LEU A 43 11.15 -23.05 11.86
C LEU A 43 11.87 -23.61 10.63
N THR A 44 13.20 -23.50 10.56
CA THR A 44 14.01 -24.10 9.48
C THR A 44 13.92 -25.63 9.49
N ASN A 45 13.98 -26.27 10.67
CA ASN A 45 13.82 -27.72 10.79
C ASN A 45 12.44 -28.17 10.32
N LYS A 46 11.37 -27.48 10.72
CA LYS A 46 10.00 -27.76 10.30
C LYS A 46 9.81 -27.53 8.81
N PHE A 47 10.41 -26.49 8.26
CA PHE A 47 10.39 -26.20 6.84
C PHE A 47 10.98 -27.34 6.01
N HIS A 48 12.16 -27.82 6.36
CA HIS A 48 12.81 -28.94 5.67
C HIS A 48 12.10 -30.30 5.90
N ALA A 49 11.37 -30.43 7.01
CA ALA A 49 10.54 -31.58 7.29
C ALA A 49 9.14 -31.51 6.68
N GLU A 50 8.86 -30.49 5.83
CA GLU A 50 7.55 -30.22 5.25
C GLU A 50 6.43 -30.03 6.30
N CYS A 51 6.81 -29.61 7.51
CA CYS A 51 5.91 -29.32 8.63
C CYS A 51 5.71 -27.81 8.85
N ALA A 52 6.11 -26.97 7.91
CA ALA A 52 5.87 -25.53 7.93
C ALA A 52 5.44 -25.04 6.55
N THR A 53 4.48 -24.12 6.50
CA THR A 53 3.98 -23.53 5.25
C THR A 53 3.56 -22.08 5.45
N GLY A 54 3.30 -21.36 4.36
CA GLY A 54 2.65 -20.04 4.34
C GLY A 54 1.22 -20.14 3.84
N ILE A 55 0.28 -19.49 4.54
CA ILE A 55 -1.13 -19.41 4.13
C ILE A 55 -1.55 -17.95 4.24
N LEU A 56 -1.82 -17.30 3.09
CA LEU A 56 -2.24 -15.91 3.06
C LEU A 56 -3.59 -15.69 3.75
N ASN A 57 -3.71 -14.58 4.46
CA ASN A 57 -5.01 -14.07 4.86
C ASN A 57 -5.76 -13.50 3.64
N ALA A 58 -7.08 -13.37 3.73
CA ALA A 58 -7.90 -12.70 2.74
C ALA A 58 -8.45 -11.38 3.31
N PRO A 59 -8.72 -10.36 2.47
CA PRO A 59 -9.48 -9.19 2.86
C PRO A 59 -10.85 -9.55 3.42
N ASP A 60 -11.36 -8.72 4.35
CA ASP A 60 -12.73 -8.83 4.81
C ASP A 60 -13.70 -8.61 3.63
N PRO A 61 -14.77 -9.42 3.48
CA PRO A 61 -15.78 -9.23 2.43
C PRO A 61 -16.46 -7.86 2.44
N GLY A 62 -16.42 -7.12 3.56
CA GLY A 62 -16.90 -5.75 3.66
C GLY A 62 -16.12 -4.74 2.80
N PHE A 63 -14.90 -5.08 2.37
CA PHE A 63 -14.17 -4.30 1.36
C PHE A 63 -14.68 -4.63 -0.05
N ASN A 64 -15.84 -4.08 -0.39
CA ASN A 64 -16.47 -4.27 -1.71
C ASN A 64 -17.10 -2.93 -2.17
N PRO A 65 -16.53 -2.24 -3.19
CA PRO A 65 -17.02 -0.94 -3.64
C PRO A 65 -18.46 -0.97 -4.17
N GLY A 66 -19.00 -2.16 -4.49
CA GLY A 66 -20.37 -2.34 -5.00
C GLY A 66 -21.45 -2.16 -3.95
N ASP A 67 -21.13 -2.35 -2.66
CA ASP A 67 -22.09 -2.28 -1.54
C ASP A 67 -21.48 -1.65 -0.27
N ASP A 68 -20.33 -1.01 -0.37
CA ASP A 68 -19.64 -0.35 0.74
C ASP A 68 -20.45 0.86 1.26
N PRO A 69 -20.91 0.84 2.53
CA PRO A 69 -21.73 1.91 3.09
C PRO A 69 -20.97 3.22 3.36
N TYR A 70 -19.66 3.20 3.27
CA TYR A 70 -18.79 4.36 3.57
C TYR A 70 -18.39 5.16 2.34
N VAL A 71 -18.60 4.62 1.13
CA VAL A 71 -18.33 5.35 -0.11
C VAL A 71 -19.52 6.24 -0.48
N VAL A 72 -19.24 7.30 -1.20
CA VAL A 72 -20.30 8.24 -1.65
C VAL A 72 -21.03 7.70 -2.85
N GLU A 73 -20.30 7.08 -3.76
CA GLU A 73 -20.82 6.40 -4.94
C GLU A 73 -20.26 4.99 -4.97
N THR A 74 -21.13 4.00 -4.90
CA THR A 74 -20.78 2.59 -5.09
C THR A 74 -20.53 2.32 -6.56
N TYR A 75 -19.70 1.30 -6.87
CA TYR A 75 -19.33 1.00 -8.24
C TYR A 75 -18.91 -0.46 -8.46
N GLY A 76 -19.03 -0.88 -9.72
CA GLY A 76 -18.47 -2.10 -10.23
C GLY A 76 -17.41 -1.86 -11.29
N PRO A 77 -16.98 -2.91 -12.02
CA PRO A 77 -15.97 -2.79 -13.07
C PRO A 77 -16.34 -1.84 -14.21
N ASP A 78 -17.64 -1.71 -14.53
CA ASP A 78 -18.11 -0.98 -15.69
C ASP A 78 -18.24 0.55 -15.48
N ASP A 79 -18.40 0.98 -14.22
CA ASP A 79 -18.66 2.40 -13.88
C ASP A 79 -17.64 2.99 -12.89
N HIS A 80 -16.58 2.22 -12.56
CA HIS A 80 -15.58 2.61 -11.56
C HIS A 80 -14.94 3.98 -11.81
N LEU A 81 -14.66 4.35 -13.06
CA LEU A 81 -13.94 5.60 -13.36
C LEU A 81 -14.70 6.84 -12.88
N GLN A 82 -16.00 6.91 -13.16
CA GLN A 82 -16.83 8.06 -12.74
C GLN A 82 -17.08 8.06 -11.23
N ALA A 83 -17.34 6.89 -10.66
CA ALA A 83 -17.62 6.75 -9.25
C ALA A 83 -16.37 7.06 -8.40
N LYS A 84 -15.18 6.56 -8.79
CA LYS A 84 -13.91 6.91 -8.13
C LYS A 84 -13.66 8.42 -8.14
N GLN A 85 -13.97 9.11 -9.24
CA GLN A 85 -13.84 10.58 -9.32
C GLN A 85 -14.76 11.29 -8.32
N LYS A 86 -15.99 10.79 -8.09
CA LYS A 86 -16.92 11.36 -7.10
C LYS A 86 -16.40 11.12 -5.67
N ASN A 87 -15.96 9.89 -5.38
CA ASN A 87 -15.37 9.53 -4.10
C ASN A 87 -14.10 10.33 -3.81
N LYS A 88 -13.23 10.53 -4.82
CA LYS A 88 -12.02 11.35 -4.72
C LYS A 88 -12.35 12.81 -4.37
N ARG A 89 -13.29 13.42 -5.06
CA ARG A 89 -13.69 14.81 -4.77
C ARG A 89 -14.28 14.98 -3.37
N GLU A 90 -15.08 14.01 -2.91
CA GLU A 90 -15.59 14.06 -1.54
C GLU A 90 -14.47 13.92 -0.50
N LEU A 91 -13.52 13.00 -0.71
CA LEU A 91 -12.35 12.87 0.15
C LEU A 91 -11.53 14.17 0.18
N GLN A 92 -11.24 14.75 -0.98
CA GLN A 92 -10.51 16.01 -1.12
C GLN A 92 -11.19 17.13 -0.33
N LYS A 93 -12.50 17.27 -0.48
CA LYS A 93 -13.31 18.26 0.22
C LYS A 93 -13.29 18.06 1.74
N LEU A 94 -13.46 16.82 2.21
CA LEU A 94 -13.44 16.50 3.64
C LEU A 94 -12.07 16.81 4.29
N LEU A 95 -10.99 16.62 3.53
CA LEU A 95 -9.62 16.80 4.01
C LEU A 95 -9.02 18.18 3.69
N GLY A 96 -9.75 19.07 3.01
CA GLY A 96 -9.28 20.41 2.64
C GLY A 96 -8.20 20.41 1.58
N LEU A 97 -8.12 19.36 0.76
CA LEU A 97 -7.21 19.28 -0.38
C LEU A 97 -7.79 20.06 -1.57
N ASN A 98 -6.95 20.37 -2.55
CA ASN A 98 -7.42 20.90 -3.82
C ASN A 98 -8.37 19.90 -4.50
N GLU A 99 -9.58 20.35 -4.82
CA GLU A 99 -10.58 19.52 -5.49
C GLU A 99 -10.23 19.39 -6.97
N ASP A 100 -9.54 18.31 -7.33
CA ASP A 100 -9.27 17.92 -8.71
C ASP A 100 -9.46 16.41 -8.87
N LYS A 101 -10.48 16.04 -9.66
CA LYS A 101 -10.79 14.64 -9.94
C LYS A 101 -9.70 13.91 -10.76
N ARG A 102 -8.80 14.67 -11.40
CA ARG A 102 -7.70 14.15 -12.21
C ARG A 102 -6.38 14.10 -11.46
N ALA A 103 -6.30 14.68 -10.28
CA ALA A 103 -5.10 14.63 -9.46
C ALA A 103 -4.76 13.18 -9.09
N PRO A 104 -3.53 12.71 -9.33
CA PRO A 104 -3.07 11.42 -8.81
C PRO A 104 -3.09 11.44 -7.29
N LEU A 105 -3.75 10.45 -6.69
CA LEU A 105 -3.92 10.36 -5.25
C LEU A 105 -3.31 9.07 -4.71
N PHE A 106 -2.32 9.23 -3.85
CA PHE A 106 -1.66 8.16 -3.12
C PHE A 106 -2.22 8.08 -1.70
N LEU A 107 -2.61 6.89 -1.27
CA LEU A 107 -3.06 6.60 0.08
C LEU A 107 -1.96 5.87 0.86
N TRP A 108 -1.72 6.28 2.10
CA TRP A 108 -1.02 5.48 3.08
C TRP A 108 -2.03 4.79 4.01
N PRO A 109 -2.29 3.48 3.86
CA PRO A 109 -3.38 2.79 4.55
C PRO A 109 -2.94 2.05 5.81
N SER A 110 -1.67 2.08 6.17
CA SER A 110 -1.13 1.30 7.28
C SER A 110 -0.74 2.17 8.47
N ARG A 111 -0.56 1.54 9.65
CA ARG A 111 0.00 2.22 10.82
C ARG A 111 1.33 2.91 10.46
N LEU A 112 1.55 4.09 11.00
CA LEU A 112 2.81 4.84 10.83
C LEU A 112 3.85 4.34 11.83
N ASP A 113 4.24 3.08 11.66
CA ASP A 113 5.27 2.40 12.46
C ASP A 113 6.67 2.72 11.92
N PRO A 114 7.58 3.25 12.76
CA PRO A 114 8.89 3.72 12.31
C PRO A 114 9.83 2.60 11.87
N VAL A 115 9.64 1.38 12.36
CA VAL A 115 10.55 0.25 12.09
C VAL A 115 10.06 -0.58 10.91
N GLN A 116 8.78 -0.96 10.93
CA GLN A 116 8.24 -1.92 9.98
C GLN A 116 7.79 -1.28 8.66
N LYS A 117 7.11 -0.13 8.73
CA LYS A 117 6.31 0.36 7.60
C LYS A 117 7.04 1.29 6.62
N GLY A 118 8.35 1.53 6.83
CA GLY A 118 9.15 2.33 5.89
C GLY A 118 8.81 3.81 5.89
N CYS A 119 8.28 4.33 7.00
CA CYS A 119 7.91 5.74 7.13
C CYS A 119 9.09 6.67 6.84
N GLN A 120 10.31 6.29 7.24
CA GLN A 120 11.51 7.08 7.01
C GLN A 120 11.84 7.16 5.51
N LEU A 121 11.71 6.07 4.75
CA LEU A 121 11.97 6.09 3.31
C LEU A 121 11.07 7.10 2.59
N LEU A 122 9.78 7.13 2.95
CA LEU A 122 8.86 8.10 2.39
C LEU A 122 9.19 9.52 2.85
N ALA A 123 9.52 9.73 4.14
CA ALA A 123 9.87 11.05 4.67
C ALA A 123 11.11 11.64 3.95
N ASP A 124 12.10 10.81 3.64
CA ASP A 124 13.35 11.21 2.97
C ASP A 124 13.10 11.74 1.54
N ILE A 125 12.14 11.19 0.82
CA ILE A 125 11.81 11.60 -0.56
C ILE A 125 10.60 12.53 -0.64
N PHE A 126 9.87 12.76 0.46
CA PHE A 126 8.54 13.35 0.44
C PHE A 126 8.48 14.74 -0.19
N PHE A 127 9.42 15.63 0.22
CA PHE A 127 9.54 16.94 -0.41
C PHE A 127 9.83 16.84 -1.91
N GLY A 128 10.72 15.92 -2.29
CA GLY A 128 11.12 15.70 -3.69
C GLY A 128 9.94 15.31 -4.56
N ILE A 129 9.19 14.26 -4.18
CA ILE A 129 8.06 13.77 -4.98
C ILE A 129 6.91 14.77 -5.07
N ILE A 130 6.56 15.46 -3.97
CA ILE A 130 5.50 16.48 -4.02
C ILE A 130 5.92 17.67 -4.90
N SER A 131 7.19 18.08 -4.85
CA SER A 131 7.70 19.19 -5.66
C SER A 131 7.83 18.85 -7.12
N GLU A 132 8.30 17.65 -7.46
CA GLU A 132 8.46 17.17 -8.83
C GLU A 132 7.12 17.04 -9.54
N PHE A 133 6.15 16.41 -8.90
CA PHE A 133 4.81 16.18 -9.46
C PHE A 133 3.80 17.26 -9.04
N TRP A 134 4.28 18.47 -8.72
CA TRP A 134 3.41 19.57 -8.32
C TRP A 134 2.42 19.98 -9.40
N GLU A 135 2.90 20.11 -10.64
CA GLU A 135 2.06 20.50 -11.79
C GLU A 135 1.07 19.40 -12.20
N ASP A 136 1.41 18.13 -11.93
CA ASP A 136 0.52 16.99 -12.12
C ASP A 136 -0.58 16.91 -11.06
N GLY A 137 -0.47 17.72 -10.03
CA GLY A 137 -1.46 17.79 -8.98
C GLY A 137 -1.34 16.72 -7.90
N LEU A 138 -0.21 15.99 -7.80
CA LEU A 138 -0.01 14.90 -6.85
C LEU A 138 -0.55 15.21 -5.45
N GLN A 139 -1.34 14.29 -4.93
CA GLN A 139 -1.89 14.34 -3.57
C GLN A 139 -1.53 13.08 -2.78
N VAL A 140 -1.31 13.25 -1.48
CA VAL A 140 -1.03 12.14 -0.56
C VAL A 140 -1.94 12.24 0.65
N VAL A 141 -2.60 11.13 0.98
CA VAL A 141 -3.48 11.03 2.14
C VAL A 141 -3.00 9.91 3.06
N PHE A 142 -2.81 10.25 4.32
CA PHE A 142 -2.52 9.30 5.39
C PHE A 142 -3.78 9.08 6.21
N VAL A 143 -4.31 7.85 6.25
CA VAL A 143 -5.39 7.43 7.14
C VAL A 143 -4.79 6.45 8.14
N ALA A 144 -4.09 6.96 9.15
CA ALA A 144 -3.20 6.14 9.95
C ALA A 144 -2.87 6.75 11.30
N ASN A 145 -2.79 5.90 12.31
CA ASN A 145 -2.21 6.26 13.61
C ASN A 145 -0.75 5.80 13.69
N GLY A 146 0.05 6.46 14.51
CA GLY A 146 1.42 6.08 14.79
C GLY A 146 2.36 7.26 15.01
N ASP A 147 3.59 6.96 15.42
CA ASP A 147 4.57 7.97 15.87
C ASP A 147 4.98 8.94 14.74
N TYR A 148 4.95 8.48 13.48
CA TYR A 148 5.32 9.29 12.32
C TYR A 148 4.22 10.26 11.86
N GLN A 149 3.01 10.24 12.42
CA GLN A 149 2.01 11.27 12.11
C GLN A 149 2.55 12.68 12.31
N ARG A 150 3.26 12.89 13.42
CA ARG A 150 3.84 14.20 13.72
C ARG A 150 4.89 14.61 12.68
N VAL A 151 5.76 13.67 12.30
CA VAL A 151 6.80 13.92 11.29
C VAL A 151 6.19 14.40 9.98
N PHE A 152 5.19 13.70 9.46
CA PHE A 152 4.53 14.09 8.22
C PHE A 152 3.74 15.39 8.36
N ARG A 153 3.04 15.64 9.48
CA ARG A 153 2.39 16.93 9.75
C ARG A 153 3.39 18.08 9.78
N ASP A 154 4.55 17.89 10.40
CA ASP A 154 5.61 18.89 10.47
C ASP A 154 6.19 19.19 9.06
N ILE A 155 6.43 18.15 8.23
CA ILE A 155 6.86 18.32 6.83
C ILE A 155 5.80 19.10 6.04
N VAL A 156 4.54 18.72 6.12
CA VAL A 156 3.42 19.37 5.43
C VAL A 156 3.32 20.84 5.81
N HIS A 157 3.42 21.13 7.10
CA HIS A 157 3.36 22.50 7.60
C HIS A 157 4.56 23.34 7.15
N PHE A 158 5.77 22.79 7.28
CA PHE A 158 7.02 23.49 6.95
C PHE A 158 7.11 23.87 5.46
N HIS A 159 6.66 22.98 4.58
CA HIS A 159 6.74 23.18 3.13
C HIS A 159 5.46 23.79 2.50
N GLY A 160 4.40 24.00 3.28
CA GLY A 160 3.16 24.58 2.77
C GLY A 160 2.33 23.62 1.90
N PHE A 161 2.36 22.32 2.20
CA PHE A 161 1.69 21.29 1.38
C PHE A 161 0.25 20.97 1.82
N GLN A 162 -0.41 21.82 2.64
CA GLN A 162 -1.71 21.53 3.24
C GLN A 162 -2.84 21.32 2.21
N ASN A 163 -2.69 21.84 1.01
CA ASN A 163 -3.64 21.65 -0.08
C ASN A 163 -3.36 20.42 -0.97
N ARG A 164 -2.28 19.68 -0.68
CA ARG A 164 -1.83 18.48 -1.41
C ARG A 164 -1.74 17.25 -0.51
N VAL A 165 -1.52 17.44 0.77
CA VAL A 165 -1.24 16.35 1.71
C VAL A 165 -2.12 16.48 2.94
N ALA A 166 -2.80 15.39 3.30
CA ALA A 166 -3.58 15.29 4.52
C ALA A 166 -3.08 14.14 5.40
N VAL A 167 -2.93 14.41 6.70
CA VAL A 167 -2.55 13.41 7.71
C VAL A 167 -3.66 13.34 8.75
N CYS A 168 -4.55 12.37 8.63
CA CYS A 168 -5.67 12.15 9.52
C CYS A 168 -5.51 10.89 10.37
N ASP A 169 -6.23 10.86 11.48
CA ASP A 169 -6.30 9.70 12.34
C ASP A 169 -7.10 8.59 11.65
N PHE A 170 -6.77 7.36 11.99
CA PHE A 170 -7.51 6.21 11.47
C PHE A 170 -8.98 6.26 11.89
N SER A 171 -9.86 6.04 10.92
CA SER A 171 -11.25 5.65 11.14
C SER A 171 -11.68 4.74 9.98
N GLU A 172 -12.50 3.76 10.26
CA GLU A 172 -13.01 2.80 9.27
C GLU A 172 -13.67 3.52 8.09
N ARG A 173 -14.56 4.46 8.35
CA ARG A 173 -15.20 5.27 7.30
C ARG A 173 -14.20 5.99 6.40
N MET A 174 -13.15 6.57 6.98
CA MET A 174 -12.15 7.31 6.22
C MET A 174 -11.27 6.35 5.41
N GLU A 175 -10.94 5.19 5.97
CA GLU A 175 -10.18 4.15 5.28
C GLU A 175 -10.89 3.67 4.01
N HIS A 176 -12.15 3.27 4.11
CA HIS A 176 -12.95 2.82 2.97
C HIS A 176 -13.10 3.90 1.89
N LEU A 177 -13.45 5.13 2.30
CA LEU A 177 -13.56 6.25 1.35
C LEU A 177 -12.20 6.56 0.70
N ALA A 178 -11.10 6.47 1.44
CA ALA A 178 -9.76 6.70 0.91
C ALA A 178 -9.34 5.63 -0.09
N TYR A 179 -9.64 4.34 0.13
CA TYR A 179 -9.44 3.30 -0.88
C TYR A 179 -10.26 3.57 -2.15
N ALA A 180 -11.54 3.97 -2.01
CA ALA A 180 -12.39 4.28 -3.15
C ALA A 180 -11.92 5.50 -3.94
N ALA A 181 -11.20 6.43 -3.31
CA ALA A 181 -10.68 7.65 -3.90
C ALA A 181 -9.27 7.50 -4.49
N ALA A 182 -8.44 6.62 -3.92
CA ALA A 182 -7.03 6.48 -4.26
C ALA A 182 -6.81 5.87 -5.65
N ASP A 183 -5.75 6.31 -6.31
CA ASP A 183 -5.20 5.68 -7.52
C ASP A 183 -4.07 4.72 -7.16
N PHE A 184 -3.33 5.05 -6.11
CA PHE A 184 -2.21 4.25 -5.63
C PHE A 184 -2.22 4.15 -4.11
N ILE A 185 -1.57 3.11 -3.58
CA ILE A 185 -1.27 3.00 -2.15
C ILE A 185 0.23 2.85 -1.91
N PHE A 186 0.72 3.42 -0.81
CA PHE A 186 2.10 3.23 -0.35
C PHE A 186 2.21 2.03 0.59
N MET A 187 3.10 1.10 0.25
CA MET A 187 3.50 -0.03 1.11
C MET A 187 5.02 -0.26 1.11
N PRO A 188 5.83 0.72 1.52
CA PRO A 188 7.29 0.58 1.54
C PRO A 188 7.76 -0.15 2.81
N SER A 189 7.11 -1.26 3.18
CA SER A 189 7.42 -2.01 4.39
C SER A 189 8.80 -2.67 4.33
N LEU A 190 9.59 -2.59 5.39
CA LEU A 190 10.85 -3.31 5.53
C LEU A 190 10.61 -4.83 5.49
N PHE A 191 9.56 -5.26 6.17
CA PHE A 191 9.04 -6.62 6.14
C PHE A 191 7.52 -6.59 6.25
N GLU A 192 6.84 -7.50 5.56
CA GLU A 192 5.39 -7.61 5.58
C GLU A 192 4.97 -9.08 5.65
N PRO A 193 4.60 -9.59 6.82
CA PRO A 193 4.26 -11.02 6.97
C PRO A 193 3.14 -11.48 6.04
N CYS A 194 2.11 -10.69 5.87
CA CYS A 194 1.03 -10.91 4.90
C CYS A 194 0.73 -9.64 4.12
N GLY A 195 0.30 -8.60 4.84
CA GLY A 195 -0.30 -7.41 4.25
C GLY A 195 -1.73 -7.68 3.74
N LEU A 196 -2.63 -6.76 4.04
CA LEU A 196 -3.99 -6.75 3.46
C LEU A 196 -4.19 -5.58 2.50
N PRO A 197 -3.60 -4.41 2.74
CA PRO A 197 -3.83 -3.25 1.88
C PRO A 197 -3.54 -3.48 0.40
N GLN A 198 -2.47 -4.21 0.06
CA GLN A 198 -2.13 -4.52 -1.34
C GLN A 198 -3.12 -5.48 -2.02
N MET A 199 -3.96 -6.18 -1.24
CA MET A 199 -5.05 -7.02 -1.74
C MET A 199 -6.38 -6.26 -1.76
N ILE A 200 -6.57 -5.30 -0.83
CA ILE A 200 -7.77 -4.44 -0.77
C ILE A 200 -7.75 -3.39 -1.88
N ALA A 201 -6.62 -2.71 -2.09
CA ALA A 201 -6.52 -1.61 -3.03
C ALA A 201 -6.97 -1.96 -4.47
N PRO A 202 -6.58 -3.11 -5.06
CA PRO A 202 -7.06 -3.51 -6.38
C PRO A 202 -8.58 -3.78 -6.44
N ILE A 203 -9.22 -4.21 -5.34
CA ILE A 203 -10.68 -4.37 -5.27
C ILE A 203 -11.36 -3.00 -5.49
N TYR A 204 -10.76 -1.91 -4.99
CA TYR A 204 -11.23 -0.54 -5.19
C TYR A 204 -10.62 0.14 -6.44
N GLY A 205 -9.81 -0.57 -7.24
CA GLY A 205 -9.17 -0.04 -8.44
C GLY A 205 -8.03 0.92 -8.13
N ALA A 206 -7.25 0.65 -7.09
CA ALA A 206 -6.00 1.34 -6.77
C ALA A 206 -4.83 0.34 -6.85
N LEU A 207 -3.64 0.80 -7.27
CA LEU A 207 -2.47 -0.05 -7.43
C LEU A 207 -1.46 0.16 -6.29
N PRO A 208 -0.87 -0.91 -5.74
CA PRO A 208 0.18 -0.80 -4.73
C PRO A 208 1.52 -0.33 -5.34
N VAL A 209 2.17 0.60 -4.64
CA VAL A 209 3.57 0.97 -4.79
C VAL A 209 4.29 0.44 -3.54
N ALA A 210 5.03 -0.67 -3.69
CA ALA A 210 5.36 -1.52 -2.56
C ALA A 210 6.79 -2.08 -2.62
N HIS A 211 7.37 -2.35 -1.44
CA HIS A 211 8.62 -3.10 -1.33
C HIS A 211 8.37 -4.60 -1.52
N ASP A 212 9.21 -5.24 -2.32
CA ASP A 212 9.12 -6.65 -2.67
C ASP A 212 9.59 -7.56 -1.51
N THR A 213 8.69 -7.84 -0.56
CA THR A 213 8.97 -8.64 0.64
C THR A 213 7.72 -9.39 1.13
N GLY A 214 7.91 -10.54 1.75
CA GLY A 214 6.87 -11.31 2.44
C GLY A 214 5.59 -11.48 1.64
N GLY A 215 4.43 -11.19 2.25
CA GLY A 215 3.13 -11.34 1.59
C GLY A 215 2.88 -10.38 0.44
N ILE A 216 3.61 -9.26 0.35
CA ILE A 216 3.58 -8.40 -0.83
C ILE A 216 4.15 -9.15 -2.03
N HIS A 217 5.30 -9.83 -1.89
CA HIS A 217 5.89 -10.66 -2.94
C HIS A 217 4.91 -11.74 -3.46
N ASP A 218 4.14 -12.35 -2.55
CA ASP A 218 3.22 -13.44 -2.91
C ASP A 218 1.94 -12.93 -3.62
N THR A 219 1.62 -11.63 -3.53
CA THR A 219 0.33 -11.07 -3.98
C THR A 219 0.45 -9.96 -5.01
N VAL A 220 1.62 -9.36 -5.16
CA VAL A 220 1.86 -8.27 -6.11
C VAL A 220 2.89 -8.71 -7.15
N VAL A 221 2.53 -8.54 -8.41
CA VAL A 221 3.42 -8.72 -9.56
C VAL A 221 3.70 -7.34 -10.15
N HIS A 222 4.97 -7.03 -10.42
CA HIS A 222 5.34 -5.74 -11.02
C HIS A 222 4.60 -5.53 -12.34
N LEU A 223 4.03 -4.33 -12.52
CA LEU A 223 3.27 -3.98 -13.70
C LEU A 223 4.19 -3.86 -14.93
N ASP A 224 3.85 -4.62 -15.96
CA ASP A 224 4.47 -4.55 -17.29
C ASP A 224 3.40 -4.15 -18.30
N THR A 225 3.44 -2.89 -18.72
CA THR A 225 2.46 -2.31 -19.65
C THR A 225 2.59 -2.87 -21.06
N ASP A 226 3.78 -3.34 -21.46
CA ASP A 226 4.01 -3.92 -22.79
C ASP A 226 3.40 -5.31 -22.92
N CYS A 227 3.38 -6.06 -21.82
CA CYS A 227 2.82 -7.40 -21.73
C CYS A 227 1.40 -7.46 -21.16
N ASP A 228 0.83 -6.35 -20.73
CA ASP A 228 -0.48 -6.26 -20.04
C ASP A 228 -0.57 -7.22 -18.85
N THR A 229 0.49 -7.24 -18.03
CA THR A 229 0.61 -8.11 -16.85
C THR A 229 1.01 -7.32 -15.62
N GLY A 230 0.72 -7.89 -14.44
CA GLY A 230 1.04 -7.28 -13.16
C GLY A 230 -0.14 -6.52 -12.55
N ASN A 231 0.04 -6.11 -11.30
CA ASN A 231 -0.99 -5.46 -10.49
C ASN A 231 -0.46 -4.44 -9.48
N GLY A 232 0.78 -3.96 -9.68
CA GLY A 232 1.40 -2.95 -8.82
C GLY A 232 2.83 -2.63 -9.20
N PHE A 233 3.44 -1.70 -8.48
CA PHE A 233 4.80 -1.22 -8.71
C PHE A 233 5.69 -1.69 -7.57
N LEU A 234 6.56 -2.68 -7.84
CA LEU A 234 7.46 -3.25 -6.86
C LEU A 234 8.87 -2.66 -6.98
N PHE A 235 9.48 -2.33 -5.85
CA PHE A 235 10.91 -2.05 -5.77
C PHE A 235 11.61 -3.08 -4.88
N GLY A 236 12.77 -3.57 -5.35
CA GLY A 236 13.50 -4.65 -4.68
C GLY A 236 14.58 -4.17 -3.70
N THR A 237 15.10 -2.94 -3.88
CA THR A 237 16.10 -2.36 -2.97
C THR A 237 15.42 -1.50 -1.93
N TYR A 238 15.53 -1.90 -0.65
CA TYR A 238 14.92 -1.18 0.46
C TYR A 238 15.71 0.10 0.80
N ASP A 239 15.54 1.11 -0.02
CA ASP A 239 16.10 2.46 0.20
C ASP A 239 15.20 3.55 -0.41
N ALA A 240 15.54 4.81 -0.13
CA ALA A 240 14.81 5.97 -0.63
C ALA A 240 14.80 6.04 -2.18
N GLY A 241 15.89 5.62 -2.83
CA GLY A 241 15.99 5.58 -4.30
C GLY A 241 15.07 4.55 -4.93
N GLY A 242 14.96 3.36 -4.34
CA GLY A 242 14.04 2.32 -4.79
C GLY A 242 12.59 2.74 -4.70
N LEU A 243 12.19 3.35 -3.57
CA LEU A 243 10.83 3.89 -3.42
C LEU A 243 10.55 5.03 -4.39
N TYR A 244 11.50 5.97 -4.54
CA TYR A 244 11.38 7.08 -5.49
C TYR A 244 11.18 6.58 -6.93
N TRP A 245 11.99 5.61 -7.36
CA TRP A 245 11.85 4.98 -8.67
C TRP A 245 10.44 4.38 -8.87
N ALA A 246 9.94 3.64 -7.89
CA ALA A 246 8.61 3.03 -7.99
C ALA A 246 7.47 4.07 -8.04
N VAL A 247 7.62 5.19 -7.33
CA VAL A 247 6.67 6.33 -7.41
C VAL A 247 6.71 6.95 -8.81
N THR A 248 7.90 7.15 -9.38
CA THR A 248 8.05 7.68 -10.75
C THR A 248 7.37 6.77 -11.77
N GLN A 249 7.58 5.44 -11.69
CA GLN A 249 6.91 4.48 -12.57
C GLN A 249 5.38 4.55 -12.44
N ALA A 250 4.86 4.70 -11.23
CA ALA A 250 3.42 4.85 -11.00
C ALA A 250 2.86 6.17 -11.59
N MET A 251 3.62 7.26 -11.48
CA MET A 251 3.24 8.56 -12.04
C MET A 251 3.30 8.57 -13.57
N ASP A 252 4.31 7.95 -14.18
CA ASP A 252 4.41 7.78 -15.64
C ASP A 252 3.21 6.99 -16.16
N PHE A 253 2.90 5.85 -15.53
CA PHE A 253 1.72 5.04 -15.86
C PHE A 253 0.42 5.85 -15.75
N PHE A 254 0.26 6.63 -14.68
CA PHE A 254 -0.94 7.46 -14.48
C PHE A 254 -1.09 8.50 -15.59
N SER A 255 0.00 9.16 -15.97
CA SER A 255 0.03 10.17 -17.02
C SER A 255 -0.36 9.58 -18.38
N ASP A 256 0.16 8.41 -18.73
CA ASP A 256 -0.15 7.70 -19.96
C ASP A 256 -1.61 7.24 -20.00
N ALA A 257 -2.11 6.68 -18.91
CA ALA A 257 -3.51 6.27 -18.79
C ALA A 257 -4.48 7.46 -18.92
N MET A 258 -4.15 8.62 -18.33
CA MET A 258 -4.93 9.84 -18.45
C MET A 258 -4.90 10.43 -19.87
N ALA A 259 -3.78 10.35 -20.57
CA ALA A 259 -3.64 10.76 -21.95
C ALA A 259 -4.53 9.89 -22.88
N TRP A 260 -4.51 8.56 -22.66
CA TRP A 260 -5.34 7.61 -23.38
C TRP A 260 -6.85 7.86 -23.17
N TRP A 261 -7.24 8.19 -21.94
CA TRP A 261 -8.62 8.52 -21.59
C TRP A 261 -9.12 9.81 -22.26
N HIS A 262 -8.27 10.82 -22.38
CA HIS A 262 -8.58 12.04 -23.13
C HIS A 262 -8.82 11.73 -24.62
N TRP A 263 -8.01 10.89 -25.23
CA TRP A 263 -8.14 10.51 -26.63
C TRP A 263 -9.44 9.75 -26.92
N SER A 264 -9.82 8.80 -26.05
CA SER A 264 -11.04 7.99 -26.21
C SER A 264 -12.33 8.80 -26.08
N MET A 265 -12.33 9.87 -25.27
CA MET A 265 -13.50 10.75 -25.13
C MET A 265 -13.71 11.68 -26.35
N PHE A 266 -12.65 12.05 -27.04
CA PHE A 266 -12.75 12.88 -28.27
C PHE A 266 -13.05 12.04 -29.51
N SER A 267 -12.68 10.77 -29.56
CA SER A 267 -12.97 9.89 -30.69
C SER A 267 -14.38 9.30 -30.70
N CYS A 268 -15.13 9.39 -29.59
CA CYS A 268 -16.55 8.97 -29.53
C CYS A 268 -17.56 10.11 -29.79
N SER A 269 -17.10 11.32 -30.16
CA SER A 269 -17.95 12.48 -30.43
C SER A 269 -18.05 12.84 -31.93
N GLU A 270 -17.57 11.97 -32.82
CA GLU A 270 -17.84 11.98 -34.26
C GLU A 270 -18.77 10.78 -34.65
#